data_b3849543bfd0266ecc2c38343c1e41af
#
_entry.id   b3849543bfd0266ecc2c38343c1e41af
#
_cell.length_a   1.000
_cell.length_b   1.000
_cell.length_c   1.000
_cell.angle_alpha   90.00
_cell.angle_beta   90.00
_cell.angle_gamma   90.00
#
_symmetry.space_group_name_H-M   'P 1'
#
loop_
_entity.id
_entity.type
_entity.pdbx_description
1 polymer ?
#
loop_
_entity_poly.entity_id
_entity_poly.type
_entity_poly.pdbx_seq_one_letter_code
_entity_poly.pdbx_strand_id
1 'polypeptide(L)'
;LFDPAIVYAKGSRLMHMLRRWLGDDAFRKGLKIYFEKHQYSNTIGRDLWDALGQASGRDVAAFMDSWLEQPGYPVVSASVENDTLIIRQEQFFIGEREEKGRKWVVPLNSNWTGIPDTLETEVLEIPNYSALKAANSGALRFNTENTAHYISDYRGELLEDILAELASLDSTSKLQVVQERRLLAESGQISYASLLPVIEKLTQESSYLVVSAVSSILQGLSLFVDEGTEVEAAYKKLLVTFNQFNFERL
;
A
#
# COMPACT_ATOMS: atom_id res chain seq x y z
N LEU A 1 6.13 0.37 27.84
CA LEU A 1 4.96 1.10 27.32
C LEU A 1 4.32 0.23 26.24
N PHE A 2 3.10 -0.22 26.48
CA PHE A 2 2.32 -1.02 25.52
C PHE A 2 1.49 -0.05 24.69
N ASP A 3 1.87 0.15 23.42
CA ASP A 3 1.04 0.86 22.45
C ASP A 3 0.30 -0.17 21.58
N PRO A 4 -1.03 -0.28 21.70
CA PRO A 4 -1.81 -1.26 20.92
C PRO A 4 -1.66 -1.10 19.40
N ALA A 5 -1.46 0.13 18.93
CA ALA A 5 -1.26 0.38 17.49
C ALA A 5 0.06 -0.24 16.98
N ILE A 6 1.12 -0.18 17.80
CA ILE A 6 2.42 -0.77 17.44
C ILE A 6 2.39 -2.29 17.66
N VAL A 7 2.01 -2.73 18.85
CA VAL A 7 2.13 -4.15 19.22
C VAL A 7 1.16 -5.03 18.43
N TYR A 8 -0.09 -4.61 18.29
CA TYR A 8 -1.11 -5.42 17.63
C TYR A 8 -1.31 -5.01 16.17
N ALA A 9 -1.56 -3.75 15.86
CA ALA A 9 -1.90 -3.35 14.49
C ALA A 9 -0.69 -3.47 13.56
N LYS A 10 0.45 -2.84 13.88
CA LYS A 10 1.68 -3.01 13.09
C LYS A 10 2.16 -4.46 13.14
N GLY A 11 2.18 -5.09 14.32
CA GLY A 11 2.64 -6.47 14.50
C GLY A 11 1.86 -7.46 13.65
N SER A 12 0.52 -7.42 13.69
CA SER A 12 -0.33 -8.31 12.85
C SER A 12 -0.11 -8.06 11.36
N ARG A 13 0.06 -6.80 10.95
CA ARG A 13 0.33 -6.45 9.55
C ARG A 13 1.66 -7.01 9.08
N LEU A 14 2.72 -6.90 9.89
CA LEU A 14 4.03 -7.46 9.56
C LEU A 14 4.02 -8.99 9.53
N MET A 15 3.31 -9.65 10.44
CA MET A 15 3.17 -11.12 10.43
C MET A 15 2.39 -11.60 9.20
N HIS A 16 1.35 -10.86 8.78
CA HIS A 16 0.62 -11.17 7.56
C HIS A 16 1.51 -11.01 6.32
N MET A 17 2.27 -9.91 6.24
CA MET A 17 3.26 -9.66 5.18
C MET A 17 4.32 -10.77 5.14
N LEU A 18 4.88 -11.14 6.27
CA LEU A 18 5.88 -12.20 6.38
C LEU A 18 5.32 -13.54 5.90
N ARG A 19 4.11 -13.91 6.33
CA ARG A 19 3.43 -15.13 5.88
C ARG A 19 3.26 -15.16 4.36
N ARG A 20 2.84 -14.04 3.75
CA ARG A 20 2.67 -13.93 2.28
C ARG A 20 4.00 -14.03 1.55
N TRP A 21 5.05 -13.40 2.08
CA TRP A 21 6.39 -13.44 1.51
C TRP A 21 7.02 -14.83 1.55
N LEU A 22 6.78 -15.60 2.62
CA LEU A 22 7.32 -16.95 2.78
C LEU A 22 6.47 -18.04 2.08
N GLY A 23 5.19 -17.79 1.93
CA GLY A 23 4.18 -18.77 1.54
C GLY A 23 3.69 -19.60 2.73
N ASP A 24 2.46 -20.12 2.61
CA ASP A 24 1.76 -20.81 3.71
C ASP A 24 2.48 -22.07 4.19
N ASP A 25 3.06 -22.85 3.28
CA ASP A 25 3.73 -24.09 3.62
C ASP A 25 5.02 -23.87 4.40
N ALA A 26 5.87 -22.92 3.96
CA ALA A 26 7.10 -22.58 4.66
C ALA A 26 6.79 -21.94 6.02
N PHE A 27 5.79 -21.05 6.08
CA PHE A 27 5.36 -20.43 7.32
C PHE A 27 4.85 -21.46 8.33
N ARG A 28 4.00 -22.42 7.91
CA ARG A 28 3.50 -23.50 8.76
C ARG A 28 4.63 -24.41 9.26
N LYS A 29 5.55 -24.81 8.38
CA LYS A 29 6.73 -25.62 8.75
C LYS A 29 7.60 -24.89 9.77
N GLY A 30 7.86 -23.61 9.57
CA GLY A 30 8.63 -22.79 10.49
C GLY A 30 7.98 -22.67 11.87
N LEU A 31 6.67 -22.44 11.93
CA LEU A 31 5.93 -22.46 13.20
C LEU A 31 6.04 -23.82 13.89
N LYS A 32 5.96 -24.93 13.16
CA LYS A 32 6.13 -26.26 13.73
C LYS A 32 7.53 -26.43 14.37
N ILE A 33 8.60 -26.06 13.64
CA ILE A 33 9.98 -26.09 14.16
C ILE A 33 10.09 -25.24 15.43
N TYR A 34 9.55 -24.02 15.39
CA TYR A 34 9.58 -23.10 16.52
C TYR A 34 8.90 -23.69 17.77
N PHE A 35 7.67 -24.23 17.65
CA PHE A 35 6.96 -24.78 18.79
C PHE A 35 7.58 -26.10 19.30
N GLU A 36 8.09 -26.97 18.43
CA GLU A 36 8.77 -28.18 18.82
C GLU A 36 10.05 -27.89 19.64
N LYS A 37 10.79 -26.85 19.23
CA LYS A 37 12.04 -26.46 19.88
C LYS A 37 11.83 -25.72 21.20
N HIS A 38 10.78 -24.91 21.31
CA HIS A 38 10.61 -23.97 22.41
C HIS A 38 9.35 -24.21 23.27
N GLN A 39 8.70 -25.39 23.14
CA GLN A 39 7.53 -25.71 23.94
C GLN A 39 7.84 -25.61 25.44
N TYR A 40 6.90 -25.04 26.19
CA TYR A 40 7.01 -24.84 27.64
C TYR A 40 8.18 -23.95 28.08
N SER A 41 8.78 -23.19 27.18
CA SER A 41 9.90 -22.27 27.46
C SER A 41 9.60 -20.84 27.04
N ASN A 42 10.45 -19.91 27.45
CA ASN A 42 10.40 -18.52 26.98
C ASN A 42 11.20 -18.39 25.66
N THR A 43 10.82 -17.42 24.84
CA THR A 43 11.45 -17.14 23.54
C THR A 43 11.63 -15.65 23.33
N ILE A 44 12.48 -15.31 22.36
CA ILE A 44 12.63 -13.97 21.80
C ILE A 44 12.24 -14.00 20.32
N GLY A 45 12.05 -12.82 19.71
CA GLY A 45 11.65 -12.73 18.30
C GLY A 45 12.60 -13.47 17.35
N ARG A 46 13.90 -13.45 17.63
CA ARG A 46 14.92 -14.14 16.82
C ARG A 46 14.69 -15.64 16.71
N ASP A 47 14.21 -16.28 17.77
CA ASP A 47 13.92 -17.74 17.75
C ASP A 47 12.86 -18.09 16.71
N LEU A 48 11.87 -17.21 16.52
CA LEU A 48 10.85 -17.38 15.50
C LEU A 48 11.42 -17.13 14.09
N TRP A 49 12.22 -16.07 13.94
CA TRP A 49 12.82 -15.74 12.64
C TRP A 49 13.77 -16.85 12.16
N ASP A 50 14.57 -17.41 13.04
CA ASP A 50 15.47 -18.51 12.71
C ASP A 50 14.72 -19.79 12.29
N ALA A 51 13.62 -20.13 12.98
CA ALA A 51 12.78 -21.27 12.62
C ALA A 51 12.08 -21.09 11.26
N LEU A 52 11.56 -19.88 10.99
CA LEU A 52 10.96 -19.55 9.71
C LEU A 52 12.00 -19.50 8.58
N GLY A 53 13.19 -18.98 8.86
CA GLY A 53 14.33 -18.98 7.95
C GLY A 53 14.78 -20.39 7.58
N GLN A 54 14.90 -21.29 8.57
CA GLN A 54 15.20 -22.70 8.35
C GLN A 54 14.17 -23.39 7.45
N ALA A 55 12.89 -23.07 7.63
CA ALA A 55 11.82 -23.69 6.86
C ALA A 55 11.72 -23.17 5.42
N SER A 56 12.05 -21.92 5.18
CA SER A 56 11.87 -21.23 3.91
C SER A 56 13.15 -21.13 3.06
N GLY A 57 14.33 -21.27 3.69
CA GLY A 57 15.62 -20.98 3.04
C GLY A 57 15.87 -19.49 2.79
N ARG A 58 15.08 -18.57 3.38
CA ARG A 58 15.22 -17.12 3.25
C ARG A 58 15.80 -16.52 4.53
N ASP A 59 16.46 -15.36 4.41
CA ASP A 59 16.93 -14.60 5.57
C ASP A 59 15.77 -13.80 6.19
N VAL A 60 14.97 -14.50 6.98
CA VAL A 60 13.81 -13.92 7.67
C VAL A 60 14.23 -12.90 8.72
N ALA A 61 15.40 -13.11 9.33
CA ALA A 61 15.90 -12.19 10.34
C ALA A 61 16.24 -10.83 9.74
N ALA A 62 17.05 -10.77 8.68
CA ALA A 62 17.36 -9.51 8.00
C ALA A 62 16.10 -8.82 7.46
N PHE A 63 15.14 -9.61 6.93
CA PHE A 63 13.85 -9.07 6.52
C PHE A 63 13.13 -8.38 7.68
N MET A 64 12.92 -9.07 8.81
CA MET A 64 12.18 -8.56 9.95
C MET A 64 12.90 -7.41 10.67
N ASP A 65 14.23 -7.46 10.76
CA ASP A 65 15.04 -6.39 11.36
C ASP A 65 14.83 -5.07 10.61
N SER A 66 14.71 -5.09 9.27
CA SER A 66 14.41 -3.90 8.48
C SER A 66 13.09 -3.22 8.86
N TRP A 67 12.12 -3.97 9.39
CA TRP A 67 10.78 -3.49 9.77
C TRP A 67 10.62 -3.19 11.26
N LEU A 68 11.42 -3.81 12.11
CA LEU A 68 11.28 -3.73 13.57
C LEU A 68 12.32 -2.81 14.22
N GLU A 69 13.54 -2.73 13.66
CA GLU A 69 14.63 -1.95 14.26
C GLU A 69 14.66 -0.48 13.84
N GLN A 70 13.79 -0.08 12.92
CA GLN A 70 13.67 1.32 12.51
C GLN A 70 12.21 1.80 12.55
N PRO A 71 11.97 3.08 12.91
CA PRO A 71 10.63 3.65 12.91
C PRO A 71 10.15 3.97 11.50
N GLY A 72 8.81 3.99 11.34
CA GLY A 72 8.16 4.33 10.08
C GLY A 72 7.92 3.14 9.17
N TYR A 73 7.58 3.44 7.93
CA TYR A 73 7.37 2.49 6.84
C TYR A 73 7.53 3.23 5.50
N PRO A 74 7.75 2.52 4.38
CA PRO A 74 8.06 3.19 3.12
C PRO A 74 6.83 3.61 2.32
N VAL A 75 7.02 4.65 1.50
CA VAL A 75 6.32 4.87 0.23
C VAL A 75 7.13 4.21 -0.86
N VAL A 76 6.50 3.41 -1.70
CA VAL A 76 7.08 2.86 -2.92
C VAL A 76 6.49 3.60 -4.11
N SER A 77 7.26 4.50 -4.68
CA SER A 77 6.85 5.24 -5.87
C SER A 77 7.27 4.51 -7.15
N ALA A 78 6.44 4.61 -8.18
CA ALA A 78 6.72 4.09 -9.51
C ALA A 78 6.45 5.16 -10.57
N SER A 79 7.40 5.32 -11.49
CA SER A 79 7.31 6.21 -12.66
C SER A 79 7.97 5.58 -13.87
N VAL A 80 7.67 6.11 -15.06
CA VAL A 80 8.33 5.70 -16.31
C VAL A 80 9.08 6.90 -16.88
N GLU A 81 10.36 6.72 -17.14
CA GLU A 81 11.23 7.72 -17.73
C GLU A 81 12.10 7.07 -18.82
N ASN A 82 12.07 7.61 -20.03
CA ASN A 82 12.88 7.09 -21.16
C ASN A 82 12.76 5.57 -21.37
N ASP A 83 11.55 5.04 -21.35
CA ASP A 83 11.26 3.60 -21.49
C ASP A 83 11.86 2.73 -20.36
N THR A 84 12.10 3.33 -19.21
CA THR A 84 12.57 2.63 -18.01
C THR A 84 11.56 2.79 -16.89
N LEU A 85 11.11 1.68 -16.30
CA LEU A 85 10.33 1.70 -15.08
C LEU A 85 11.25 1.94 -13.89
N ILE A 86 11.01 3.02 -13.18
CA ILE A 86 11.77 3.41 -11.99
C ILE A 86 10.90 3.16 -10.75
N ILE A 87 11.36 2.29 -9.87
CA ILE A 87 10.71 2.00 -8.58
C ILE A 87 11.63 2.50 -7.48
N ARG A 88 11.11 3.35 -6.60
CA ARG A 88 11.88 3.98 -5.52
C ARG A 88 11.19 3.81 -4.19
N GLN A 89 11.94 3.54 -3.12
CA GLN A 89 11.42 3.62 -1.76
C GLN A 89 11.96 4.83 -1.02
N GLU A 90 11.10 5.48 -0.26
CA GLU A 90 11.43 6.53 0.68
C GLU A 90 10.59 6.39 1.95
N GLN A 91 11.04 6.90 3.09
CA GLN A 91 10.25 6.84 4.31
C GLN A 91 9.02 7.74 4.21
N PHE A 92 7.87 7.23 4.65
CA PHE A 92 6.64 8.02 4.78
C PHE A 92 6.71 8.94 6.00
N PHE A 93 6.32 10.21 5.82
CA PHE A 93 6.20 11.22 6.87
C PHE A 93 4.90 11.99 6.75
N ILE A 94 4.30 12.32 7.89
CA ILE A 94 3.27 13.37 7.99
C ILE A 94 3.93 14.55 8.69
N GLY A 95 3.96 15.72 8.03
CA GLY A 95 4.65 16.91 8.54
C GLY A 95 6.11 17.01 8.11
N GLU A 96 6.96 17.53 8.99
CA GLU A 96 8.38 17.77 8.66
C GLU A 96 9.12 16.46 8.37
N ARG A 97 9.91 16.50 7.31
CA ARG A 97 10.73 15.37 6.87
C ARG A 97 12.12 15.45 7.47
N GLU A 98 12.56 14.38 8.08
CA GLU A 98 13.95 14.15 8.45
C GLU A 98 14.43 12.87 7.77
N GLU A 99 14.99 13.03 6.58
CA GLU A 99 15.51 11.87 5.83
C GLU A 99 16.77 11.30 6.51
N LYS A 100 16.69 10.03 6.89
CA LYS A 100 17.79 9.29 7.54
C LYS A 100 18.31 8.14 6.68
N GLY A 101 17.97 8.11 5.39
CA GLY A 101 18.40 7.06 4.46
C GLY A 101 17.92 5.66 4.84
N ARG A 102 16.77 5.56 5.52
CA ARG A 102 16.19 4.27 5.92
C ARG A 102 15.68 3.50 4.71
N LYS A 103 15.94 2.19 4.72
CA LYS A 103 15.50 1.27 3.68
C LYS A 103 14.88 0.04 4.31
N TRP A 104 13.91 -0.52 3.62
CA TRP A 104 13.21 -1.74 4.00
C TRP A 104 13.43 -2.80 2.93
N VAL A 105 13.37 -4.06 3.31
CA VAL A 105 13.18 -5.15 2.36
C VAL A 105 11.67 -5.21 2.06
N VAL A 106 11.26 -4.59 0.96
CA VAL A 106 9.85 -4.39 0.61
C VAL A 106 9.39 -5.50 -0.34
N PRO A 107 8.45 -6.39 0.06
CA PRO A 107 7.84 -7.32 -0.88
C PRO A 107 6.91 -6.55 -1.82
N LEU A 108 7.25 -6.49 -3.11
CA LEU A 108 6.51 -5.71 -4.09
C LEU A 108 5.13 -6.31 -4.38
N ASN A 109 5.01 -7.64 -4.36
CA ASN A 109 3.75 -8.35 -4.64
C ASN A 109 3.05 -7.80 -5.89
N SER A 110 3.78 -7.74 -7.02
CA SER A 110 3.28 -7.19 -8.27
C SER A 110 2.29 -8.15 -8.96
N ASN A 111 1.31 -7.59 -9.67
CA ASN A 111 0.48 -8.34 -10.61
C ASN A 111 1.16 -8.62 -11.95
N TRP A 112 2.28 -7.97 -12.25
CA TRP A 112 3.05 -8.18 -13.46
C TRP A 112 4.21 -9.14 -13.24
N THR A 113 4.47 -10.01 -14.22
CA THR A 113 5.72 -10.77 -14.33
C THR A 113 6.86 -9.87 -14.79
N GLY A 114 8.10 -10.21 -14.41
CA GLY A 114 9.28 -9.39 -14.74
C GLY A 114 9.57 -8.28 -13.71
N ILE A 115 8.72 -8.13 -12.70
CA ILE A 115 9.00 -7.31 -11.52
C ILE A 115 9.64 -8.21 -10.45
N PRO A 116 10.76 -7.80 -9.81
CA PRO A 116 11.34 -8.55 -8.71
C PRO A 116 10.38 -8.73 -7.52
N ASP A 117 10.56 -9.82 -6.78
CA ASP A 117 9.72 -10.11 -5.59
C ASP A 117 9.89 -9.05 -4.50
N THR A 118 11.11 -8.51 -4.35
CA THR A 118 11.46 -7.54 -3.30
C THR A 118 12.21 -6.34 -3.86
N LEU A 119 12.01 -5.18 -3.24
CA LEU A 119 12.82 -3.98 -3.40
C LEU A 119 13.69 -3.82 -2.15
N GLU A 120 15.02 -3.98 -2.32
CA GLU A 120 16.01 -3.90 -1.22
C GLU A 120 16.89 -2.65 -1.32
N THR A 121 16.91 -2.05 -2.49
CA THR A 121 17.64 -0.82 -2.79
C THR A 121 16.75 0.40 -2.67
N GLU A 122 17.32 1.59 -2.60
CA GLU A 122 16.58 2.83 -2.65
C GLU A 122 15.86 3.00 -3.99
N VAL A 123 16.52 2.59 -5.08
CA VAL A 123 16.00 2.68 -6.45
C VAL A 123 16.24 1.36 -7.16
N LEU A 124 15.26 0.94 -7.93
CA LEU A 124 15.32 -0.16 -8.88
C LEU A 124 14.90 0.38 -10.25
N GLU A 125 15.71 0.15 -11.26
CA GLU A 125 15.45 0.51 -12.65
C GLU A 125 15.23 -0.75 -13.50
N ILE A 126 14.14 -0.80 -14.23
CA ILE A 126 13.80 -1.89 -15.14
C ILE A 126 13.68 -1.30 -16.55
N PRO A 127 14.68 -1.51 -17.43
CA PRO A 127 14.66 -0.99 -18.78
C PRO A 127 13.65 -1.73 -19.67
N ASN A 128 13.34 -1.13 -20.83
CA ASN A 128 12.39 -1.67 -21.82
C ASN A 128 10.96 -1.80 -21.24
N TYR A 129 10.49 -0.76 -20.57
CA TYR A 129 9.14 -0.73 -19.99
C TYR A 129 8.04 -1.04 -21.00
N SER A 130 8.14 -0.55 -22.23
CA SER A 130 7.18 -0.84 -23.29
C SER A 130 7.04 -2.33 -23.58
N ALA A 131 8.17 -3.07 -23.59
CA ALA A 131 8.15 -4.52 -23.76
C ALA A 131 7.59 -5.23 -22.52
N LEU A 132 7.94 -4.75 -21.32
CA LEU A 132 7.40 -5.25 -20.04
C LEU A 132 5.87 -5.07 -20.01
N LYS A 133 5.37 -3.89 -20.36
CA LYS A 133 3.93 -3.58 -20.43
C LYS A 133 3.21 -4.49 -21.45
N ALA A 134 3.80 -4.71 -22.60
CA ALA A 134 3.24 -5.57 -23.64
C ALA A 134 3.19 -7.07 -23.25
N ALA A 135 4.07 -7.53 -22.38
CA ALA A 135 4.11 -8.90 -21.87
C ALA A 135 3.10 -9.16 -20.73
N ASN A 136 2.48 -8.13 -20.21
CA ASN A 136 1.54 -8.20 -19.07
C ASN A 136 0.16 -7.65 -19.48
N SER A 137 -0.83 -7.81 -18.62
CA SER A 137 -2.18 -7.31 -18.83
C SER A 137 -2.65 -6.48 -17.65
N GLY A 138 -3.47 -5.46 -17.94
CA GLY A 138 -3.99 -4.52 -16.96
C GLY A 138 -2.91 -3.56 -16.43
N ALA A 139 -3.33 -2.62 -15.61
CA ALA A 139 -2.45 -1.66 -14.98
C ALA A 139 -1.44 -2.33 -14.04
N LEU A 140 -0.19 -1.85 -14.02
CA LEU A 140 0.80 -2.28 -13.04
C LEU A 140 0.32 -1.92 -11.63
N ARG A 141 0.27 -2.91 -10.75
CA ARG A 141 -0.06 -2.71 -9.33
C ARG A 141 0.89 -3.47 -8.43
N PHE A 142 1.30 -2.82 -7.36
CA PHE A 142 2.05 -3.41 -6.26
C PHE A 142 1.13 -3.72 -5.09
N ASN A 143 1.67 -4.50 -4.14
CA ASN A 143 0.96 -4.87 -2.92
C ASN A 143 -0.43 -5.46 -3.20
N THR A 144 -0.50 -6.31 -4.23
CA THR A 144 -1.74 -6.99 -4.59
C THR A 144 -2.35 -7.69 -3.38
N GLU A 145 -3.69 -7.67 -3.26
CA GLU A 145 -4.42 -8.14 -2.07
C GLU A 145 -4.10 -7.35 -0.78
N ASN A 146 -3.41 -6.22 -0.88
CA ASN A 146 -3.06 -5.35 0.25
C ASN A 146 -2.39 -6.11 1.41
N THR A 147 -1.37 -6.91 1.10
CA THR A 147 -0.74 -7.83 2.08
C THR A 147 0.50 -7.27 2.75
N ALA A 148 1.18 -6.29 2.13
CA ALA A 148 2.41 -5.71 2.64
C ALA A 148 2.19 -4.33 3.31
N HIS A 149 3.15 -3.89 4.12
CA HIS A 149 3.06 -2.68 4.95
C HIS A 149 3.79 -1.49 4.34
N TYR A 150 3.30 -0.98 3.21
CA TYR A 150 3.81 0.22 2.55
C TYR A 150 2.70 0.93 1.78
N ILE A 151 2.97 2.15 1.32
CA ILE A 151 2.10 2.95 0.46
C ILE A 151 2.66 2.88 -0.96
N SER A 152 1.80 2.63 -1.95
CA SER A 152 2.17 2.70 -3.37
C SER A 152 1.84 4.09 -3.94
N ASP A 153 2.82 4.73 -4.61
CA ASP A 153 2.62 6.00 -5.30
C ASP A 153 2.92 5.85 -6.80
N TYR A 154 1.88 5.75 -7.61
CA TYR A 154 2.01 5.66 -9.06
C TYR A 154 1.97 7.05 -9.69
N ARG A 155 2.88 7.30 -10.66
CA ARG A 155 3.04 8.61 -11.30
C ARG A 155 2.87 8.52 -12.82
N GLY A 156 2.42 9.64 -13.42
CA GLY A 156 2.23 9.73 -14.88
C GLY A 156 1.31 8.64 -15.42
N GLU A 157 1.72 8.01 -16.51
CA GLU A 157 0.94 7.00 -17.21
C GLU A 157 0.54 5.80 -16.32
N LEU A 158 1.35 5.44 -15.32
CA LEU A 158 1.02 4.34 -14.40
C LEU A 158 -0.22 4.65 -13.56
N LEU A 159 -0.37 5.88 -13.12
CA LEU A 159 -1.57 6.33 -12.42
C LEU A 159 -2.78 6.40 -13.36
N GLU A 160 -2.59 6.88 -14.58
CA GLU A 160 -3.65 6.94 -15.59
C GLU A 160 -4.19 5.55 -15.92
N ASP A 161 -3.32 4.56 -16.11
CA ASP A 161 -3.68 3.16 -16.32
C ASP A 161 -4.52 2.61 -15.14
N ILE A 162 -4.09 2.86 -13.89
CA ILE A 162 -4.85 2.44 -12.70
C ILE A 162 -6.21 3.12 -12.63
N LEU A 163 -6.29 4.42 -12.88
CA LEU A 163 -7.55 5.15 -12.88
C LEU A 163 -8.51 4.69 -13.98
N ALA A 164 -7.98 4.25 -15.12
CA ALA A 164 -8.80 3.69 -16.20
C ALA A 164 -9.49 2.38 -15.79
N GLU A 165 -8.84 1.56 -14.98
CA GLU A 165 -9.36 0.26 -14.52
C GLU A 165 -10.04 0.33 -13.14
N LEU A 166 -9.90 1.42 -12.39
CA LEU A 166 -10.25 1.52 -10.98
C LEU A 166 -11.67 1.02 -10.68
N ALA A 167 -12.66 1.42 -11.48
CA ALA A 167 -14.06 1.04 -11.27
C ALA A 167 -14.29 -0.48 -11.40
N SER A 168 -13.46 -1.21 -12.17
CA SER A 168 -13.56 -2.65 -12.41
C SER A 168 -12.74 -3.49 -11.41
N LEU A 169 -11.87 -2.89 -10.60
CA LEU A 169 -11.08 -3.61 -9.61
C LEU A 169 -11.96 -4.20 -8.50
N ASP A 170 -11.44 -5.18 -7.79
CA ASP A 170 -12.07 -5.69 -6.57
C ASP A 170 -12.08 -4.65 -5.43
N SER A 171 -12.94 -4.84 -4.44
CA SER A 171 -13.11 -3.87 -3.36
C SER A 171 -11.84 -3.64 -2.52
N THR A 172 -11.00 -4.65 -2.36
CA THR A 172 -9.73 -4.53 -1.61
C THR A 172 -8.76 -3.64 -2.37
N SER A 173 -8.61 -3.85 -3.66
CA SER A 173 -7.76 -3.03 -4.54
C SER A 173 -8.26 -1.58 -4.64
N LYS A 174 -9.57 -1.36 -4.77
CA LYS A 174 -10.17 -0.02 -4.74
C LYS A 174 -9.90 0.68 -3.41
N LEU A 175 -10.15 -0.01 -2.29
CA LEU A 175 -9.91 0.53 -0.96
C LEU A 175 -8.43 0.89 -0.76
N GLN A 176 -7.51 0.05 -1.25
CA GLN A 176 -6.09 0.32 -1.20
C GLN A 176 -5.74 1.61 -1.94
N VAL A 177 -6.17 1.77 -3.19
CA VAL A 177 -5.91 3.00 -3.98
C VAL A 177 -6.46 4.24 -3.27
N VAL A 178 -7.70 4.17 -2.75
CA VAL A 178 -8.33 5.28 -2.03
C VAL A 178 -7.53 5.67 -0.78
N GLN A 179 -7.16 4.69 0.04
CA GLN A 179 -6.43 4.93 1.29
C GLN A 179 -5.01 5.43 1.05
N GLU A 180 -4.27 4.82 0.10
CA GLU A 180 -2.91 5.21 -0.23
C GLU A 180 -2.85 6.64 -0.80
N ARG A 181 -3.73 6.97 -1.74
CA ARG A 181 -3.82 8.33 -2.30
C ARG A 181 -4.20 9.36 -1.23
N ARG A 182 -5.11 9.01 -0.31
CA ARG A 182 -5.46 9.87 0.82
C ARG A 182 -4.24 10.13 1.71
N LEU A 183 -3.49 9.10 2.12
CA LEU A 183 -2.30 9.25 2.95
C LEU A 183 -1.22 10.12 2.27
N LEU A 184 -1.02 9.95 0.97
CA LEU A 184 -0.10 10.78 0.18
C LEU A 184 -0.55 12.26 0.15
N ALA A 185 -1.85 12.53 0.08
CA ALA A 185 -2.38 13.89 0.16
C ALA A 185 -2.23 14.49 1.58
N GLU A 186 -2.55 13.73 2.62
CA GLU A 186 -2.37 14.14 4.02
C GLU A 186 -0.90 14.43 4.38
N SER A 187 0.04 13.74 3.74
CA SER A 187 1.47 13.98 3.90
C SER A 187 2.01 15.16 3.06
N GLY A 188 1.18 15.73 2.19
CA GLY A 188 1.59 16.79 1.27
C GLY A 188 2.45 16.34 0.09
N GLN A 189 2.61 15.03 -0.14
CA GLN A 189 3.34 14.50 -1.31
C GLN A 189 2.56 14.70 -2.61
N ILE A 190 1.23 14.69 -2.53
CA ILE A 190 0.34 15.02 -3.63
C ILE A 190 -0.68 16.07 -3.17
N SER A 191 -1.28 16.80 -4.11
CA SER A 191 -2.36 17.73 -3.76
C SER A 191 -3.66 17.00 -3.47
N TYR A 192 -4.51 17.56 -2.59
CA TYR A 192 -5.87 17.04 -2.37
C TYR A 192 -6.73 17.05 -3.65
N ALA A 193 -6.48 17.98 -4.57
CA ALA A 193 -7.17 18.01 -5.87
C ALA A 193 -6.91 16.73 -6.70
N SER A 194 -5.76 16.07 -6.52
CA SER A 194 -5.45 14.81 -7.22
C SER A 194 -6.27 13.61 -6.73
N LEU A 195 -7.10 13.77 -5.70
CA LEU A 195 -8.05 12.77 -5.24
C LEU A 195 -9.36 12.81 -6.06
N LEU A 196 -9.67 13.92 -6.71
CA LEU A 196 -10.92 14.08 -7.47
C LEU A 196 -11.12 13.00 -8.55
N PRO A 197 -10.12 12.67 -9.40
CA PRO A 197 -10.26 11.61 -10.38
C PRO A 197 -10.58 10.23 -9.77
N VAL A 198 -10.05 9.93 -8.57
CA VAL A 198 -10.36 8.68 -7.84
C VAL A 198 -11.83 8.67 -7.42
N ILE A 199 -12.32 9.78 -6.86
CA ILE A 199 -13.71 9.92 -6.42
C ILE A 199 -14.66 9.81 -7.61
N GLU A 200 -14.36 10.47 -8.73
CA GLU A 200 -15.16 10.43 -9.96
C GLU A 200 -15.32 9.02 -10.52
N LYS A 201 -14.26 8.19 -10.49
CA LYS A 201 -14.30 6.79 -10.94
C LYS A 201 -15.12 5.89 -10.03
N LEU A 202 -15.38 6.29 -8.78
CA LEU A 202 -16.06 5.49 -7.76
C LEU A 202 -17.46 5.99 -7.42
N THR A 203 -18.04 6.87 -8.24
CA THR A 203 -19.42 7.39 -8.02
C THR A 203 -20.51 6.33 -8.06
N GLN A 204 -20.27 5.17 -8.69
CA GLN A 204 -21.19 4.04 -8.73
C GLN A 204 -20.74 2.87 -7.84
N GLU A 205 -19.87 3.14 -6.87
CA GLU A 205 -19.36 2.10 -5.97
C GLU A 205 -20.42 1.71 -4.93
N SER A 206 -20.53 0.42 -4.66
CA SER A 206 -21.50 -0.16 -3.73
C SER A 206 -20.89 -0.85 -2.52
N SER A 207 -19.59 -1.07 -2.51
CA SER A 207 -18.89 -1.63 -1.36
C SER A 207 -18.90 -0.63 -0.21
N TYR A 208 -19.50 -0.99 0.91
CA TYR A 208 -19.57 -0.13 2.10
C TYR A 208 -18.20 0.40 2.53
N LEU A 209 -17.15 -0.45 2.49
CA LEU A 209 -15.80 -0.05 2.92
C LEU A 209 -15.22 1.01 1.99
N VAL A 210 -15.40 0.85 0.67
CA VAL A 210 -14.88 1.81 -0.32
C VAL A 210 -15.69 3.12 -0.24
N VAL A 211 -17.02 3.04 -0.19
CA VAL A 211 -17.89 4.21 -0.03
C VAL A 211 -17.54 4.99 1.23
N SER A 212 -17.34 4.30 2.35
CA SER A 212 -16.97 4.93 3.63
C SER A 212 -15.60 5.62 3.55
N ALA A 213 -14.62 5.01 2.87
CA ALA A 213 -13.30 5.60 2.67
C ALA A 213 -13.36 6.87 1.80
N VAL A 214 -14.12 6.83 0.69
CA VAL A 214 -14.33 8.01 -0.17
C VAL A 214 -15.11 9.10 0.58
N SER A 215 -16.12 8.74 1.36
CA SER A 215 -16.87 9.69 2.20
C SER A 215 -15.97 10.40 3.20
N SER A 216 -14.99 9.70 3.77
CA SER A 216 -14.00 10.30 4.66
C SER A 216 -13.10 11.32 3.95
N ILE A 217 -12.73 11.06 2.69
CA ILE A 217 -12.01 12.04 1.84
C ILE A 217 -12.88 13.26 1.59
N LEU A 218 -14.14 13.05 1.18
CA LEU A 218 -15.09 14.14 0.92
C LEU A 218 -15.28 15.00 2.16
N GLN A 219 -15.42 14.39 3.34
CA GLN A 219 -15.48 15.13 4.60
C GLN A 219 -14.20 15.94 4.86
N GLY A 220 -13.01 15.38 4.59
CA GLY A 220 -11.75 16.11 4.70
C GLY A 220 -11.66 17.31 3.75
N LEU A 221 -12.17 17.17 2.54
CA LEU A 221 -12.20 18.26 1.54
C LEU A 221 -13.04 19.46 2.02
N SER A 222 -14.04 19.26 2.88
CA SER A 222 -14.87 20.34 3.41
C SER A 222 -14.07 21.41 4.16
N LEU A 223 -12.91 21.04 4.71
CA LEU A 223 -12.01 21.96 5.42
C LEU A 223 -11.38 23.03 4.51
N PHE A 224 -11.39 22.81 3.20
CA PHE A 224 -10.84 23.72 2.18
C PHE A 224 -11.92 24.50 1.41
N VAL A 225 -13.18 24.43 1.88
CA VAL A 225 -14.33 25.01 1.19
C VAL A 225 -14.89 26.17 2.00
N ASP A 226 -14.73 27.39 1.48
CA ASP A 226 -15.29 28.58 2.09
C ASP A 226 -16.78 28.75 1.68
N GLU A 227 -17.61 29.16 2.64
CA GLU A 227 -19.03 29.38 2.46
C GLU A 227 -19.32 30.52 1.47
N GLY A 228 -20.32 30.36 0.62
CA GLY A 228 -20.73 31.36 -0.37
C GLY A 228 -19.85 31.44 -1.61
N THR A 229 -18.91 30.51 -1.80
CA THR A 229 -17.99 30.50 -2.96
C THR A 229 -18.45 29.55 -4.08
N GLU A 230 -17.89 29.74 -5.29
CA GLU A 230 -18.08 28.78 -6.39
C GLU A 230 -17.53 27.38 -6.03
N VAL A 231 -16.49 27.33 -5.21
CA VAL A 231 -15.90 26.09 -4.70
C VAL A 231 -16.91 25.32 -3.85
N GLU A 232 -17.69 26.02 -3.00
CA GLU A 232 -18.75 25.40 -2.23
C GLU A 232 -19.84 24.79 -3.13
N ALA A 233 -20.24 25.50 -4.18
CA ALA A 233 -21.23 24.99 -5.12
C ALA A 233 -20.72 23.73 -5.86
N ALA A 234 -19.46 23.73 -6.28
CA ALA A 234 -18.81 22.56 -6.91
C ALA A 234 -18.70 21.38 -5.93
N TYR A 235 -18.31 21.64 -4.69
CA TYR A 235 -18.21 20.62 -3.64
C TYR A 235 -19.60 20.02 -3.33
N LYS A 236 -20.63 20.81 -3.15
CA LYS A 236 -22.02 20.32 -2.95
C LYS A 236 -22.48 19.44 -4.11
N LYS A 237 -22.17 19.84 -5.35
CA LYS A 237 -22.46 19.03 -6.54
C LYS A 237 -21.73 17.68 -6.50
N LEU A 238 -20.46 17.67 -6.13
CA LEU A 238 -19.66 16.44 -5.98
C LEU A 238 -20.28 15.51 -4.93
N LEU A 239 -20.67 16.05 -3.77
CA LEU A 239 -21.36 15.28 -2.71
C LEU A 239 -22.66 14.65 -3.22
N VAL A 240 -23.50 15.40 -3.93
CA VAL A 240 -24.73 14.89 -4.50
C VAL A 240 -24.44 13.77 -5.49
N THR A 241 -23.53 14.00 -6.44
CA THR A 241 -23.18 13.01 -7.47
C THR A 241 -22.66 11.71 -6.85
N PHE A 242 -21.82 11.79 -5.82
CA PHE A 242 -21.27 10.60 -5.17
C PHE A 242 -22.31 9.84 -4.35
N ASN A 243 -23.20 10.55 -3.66
CA ASN A 243 -24.17 9.89 -2.77
C ASN A 243 -25.44 9.43 -3.50
N GLN A 244 -25.78 10.01 -4.65
CA GLN A 244 -27.02 9.73 -5.37
C GLN A 244 -27.21 8.25 -5.68
N PHE A 245 -26.19 7.58 -6.20
CA PHE A 245 -26.23 6.15 -6.54
C PHE A 245 -26.55 5.27 -5.34
N ASN A 246 -25.96 5.56 -4.18
CA ASN A 246 -26.20 4.79 -2.97
C ASN A 246 -27.54 5.14 -2.32
N PHE A 247 -28.00 6.38 -2.43
CA PHE A 247 -29.31 6.81 -1.95
C PHE A 247 -30.47 6.17 -2.74
N GLU A 248 -30.33 6.06 -4.06
CA GLU A 248 -31.35 5.43 -4.93
C GLU A 248 -31.48 3.91 -4.71
N ARG A 249 -30.55 3.28 -3.99
CA ARG A 249 -30.56 1.84 -3.66
C ARG A 249 -31.17 1.51 -2.31
N LEU A 250 -31.43 2.53 -1.46
CA LEU A 250 -32.08 2.38 -0.17
C LEU A 250 -33.62 2.30 -0.34
#